data_f07c79f31dd6ca9cf5709210053f05f9
#
_entry.id   f07c79f31dd6ca9cf5709210053f05f9
#
_cell.length_a   1.000
_cell.length_b   1.000
_cell.length_c   1.000
_cell.angle_alpha   90.00
_cell.angle_beta   90.00
_cell.angle_gamma   90.00
#
_symmetry.space_group_name_H-M   'P 1'
#
loop_
_entity.id
_entity.type
_entity.pdbx_description
1 polymer ?
#
loop_
_entity_poly.entity_id
_entity_poly.type
_entity_poly.pdbx_seq_one_letter_code
_entity_poly.pdbx_strand_id
1 'polypeptide(L)'
;MPLPHPLSQVWKNLHQAQAYALDTFPLPACENIRAPRSRQVYRGFVPSKRVYFHGLKLHLLVDDGKFIHEVNLSPGSLHDLSSLLLLPLDLPEGAELHMDRGYESHLCEDLLREAQRIVPMVIRRGNTRRYVPWLQYLAIVGRRVVETVGGMLHAMFPRRIHAVTQEGFVIKVLSFVLAHNLKLLTQEMA
;
A
#
# COMPACT_ATOMS: atom_id res chain seq x y z
N MET A 1 9.67 -5.77 -3.37
CA MET A 1 10.25 -6.68 -2.36
C MET A 1 9.39 -6.56 -1.11
N PRO A 2 8.71 -7.63 -0.66
CA PRO A 2 7.91 -7.58 0.57
C PRO A 2 8.82 -7.38 1.79
N LEU A 3 8.26 -6.84 2.87
CA LEU A 3 8.97 -6.81 4.18
C LEU A 3 9.42 -8.22 4.55
N PRO A 4 10.57 -8.36 5.22
CA PRO A 4 10.96 -9.66 5.78
C PRO A 4 9.82 -10.20 6.64
N HIS A 5 9.33 -11.39 6.29
CA HIS A 5 8.23 -12.07 6.96
C HIS A 5 8.22 -11.99 8.50
N PRO A 6 9.38 -12.04 9.22
CA PRO A 6 9.39 -11.92 10.68
C PRO A 6 8.87 -10.59 11.23
N LEU A 7 9.15 -9.46 10.55
CA LEU A 7 8.71 -8.14 11.04
C LEU A 7 7.21 -7.93 10.81
N SER A 8 6.67 -8.37 9.68
CA SER A 8 5.23 -8.27 9.43
C SER A 8 4.44 -9.14 10.40
N GLN A 9 4.94 -10.34 10.74
CA GLN A 9 4.31 -11.21 11.75
C GLN A 9 4.31 -10.59 13.15
N VAL A 10 5.37 -9.89 13.55
CA VAL A 10 5.40 -9.18 14.83
C VAL A 10 4.26 -8.14 14.91
N TRP A 11 4.08 -7.34 13.85
CA TRP A 11 3.01 -6.35 13.83
C TRP A 11 1.62 -6.98 13.82
N LYS A 12 1.39 -8.04 13.04
CA LYS A 12 0.14 -8.80 12.99
C LYS A 12 -0.22 -9.43 14.33
N ASN A 13 0.78 -9.85 15.11
CA ASN A 13 0.56 -10.41 16.44
C ASN A 13 0.27 -9.34 17.50
N LEU A 14 0.88 -8.16 17.38
CA LEU A 14 0.68 -7.05 18.31
C LEU A 14 -0.65 -6.33 18.07
N HIS A 15 -1.05 -6.20 16.79
CA HIS A 15 -2.27 -5.51 16.37
C HIS A 15 -3.12 -6.42 15.49
N GLN A 16 -4.23 -6.90 16.03
CA GLN A 16 -5.27 -7.62 15.27
C GLN A 16 -6.44 -6.67 15.07
N ALA A 17 -6.65 -6.23 13.85
CA ALA A 17 -7.77 -5.41 13.43
C ALA A 17 -8.78 -6.24 12.63
N GLN A 18 -9.99 -5.72 12.48
CA GLN A 18 -11.01 -6.29 11.60
C GLN A 18 -11.11 -5.53 10.27
N ALA A 19 -10.56 -4.33 10.20
CA ALA A 19 -10.56 -3.50 9.01
C ALA A 19 -9.14 -3.12 8.59
N TYR A 20 -8.84 -3.35 7.33
CA TYR A 20 -7.57 -3.04 6.70
C TYR A 20 -7.79 -2.23 5.44
N ALA A 21 -6.82 -1.41 5.07
CA ALA A 21 -6.84 -0.65 3.83
C ALA A 21 -5.53 -0.86 3.05
N LEU A 22 -5.67 -1.02 1.74
CA LEU A 22 -4.56 -1.19 0.81
C LEU A 22 -4.54 -0.04 -0.19
N ASP A 23 -3.40 0.60 -0.34
CA ASP A 23 -3.18 1.61 -1.38
C ASP A 23 -1.73 1.62 -1.86
N THR A 24 -1.52 2.35 -2.96
CA THR A 24 -0.22 2.45 -3.65
C THR A 24 0.23 3.91 -3.72
N PHE A 25 1.47 4.16 -3.28
CA PHE A 25 2.07 5.49 -3.29
C PHE A 25 3.28 5.53 -4.24
N PRO A 26 3.38 6.55 -5.12
CA PRO A 26 4.55 6.73 -5.96
C PRO A 26 5.75 7.16 -5.12
N LEU A 27 6.89 6.50 -5.33
CA LEU A 27 8.19 6.87 -4.78
C LEU A 27 9.14 7.27 -5.91
N PRO A 28 9.23 8.57 -6.24
CA PRO A 28 10.17 9.04 -7.23
C PRO A 28 11.61 8.80 -6.79
N ALA A 29 12.39 8.05 -7.58
CA ALA A 29 13.78 7.76 -7.30
C ALA A 29 14.74 8.78 -7.94
N CYS A 30 14.34 9.39 -9.06
CA CYS A 30 15.14 10.42 -9.73
C CYS A 30 14.27 11.43 -10.48
N GLU A 31 14.87 12.57 -10.82
CA GLU A 31 14.24 13.55 -11.71
C GLU A 31 14.13 13.04 -13.15
N ASN A 32 13.09 13.48 -13.87
CA ASN A 32 12.82 13.07 -15.25
C ASN A 32 14.04 13.26 -16.20
N ILE A 33 14.85 14.29 -15.95
CA ILE A 33 16.07 14.60 -16.74
C ILE A 33 17.15 13.52 -16.60
N ARG A 34 17.21 12.83 -15.45
CA ARG A 34 18.21 11.78 -15.16
C ARG A 34 17.73 10.38 -15.47
N ALA A 35 16.43 10.19 -15.70
CA ALA A 35 15.81 8.91 -15.96
C ALA A 35 16.45 8.10 -17.12
N PRO A 36 16.80 8.71 -18.28
CA PRO A 36 17.40 7.97 -19.38
C PRO A 36 18.79 7.37 -19.06
N ARG A 37 19.47 7.89 -18.03
CA ARG A 37 20.80 7.42 -17.61
C ARG A 37 20.75 6.31 -16.57
N SER A 38 19.59 6.04 -15.98
CA SER A 38 19.40 5.02 -14.95
C SER A 38 18.73 3.80 -15.56
N ARG A 39 19.44 2.66 -15.61
CA ARG A 39 18.91 1.37 -16.06
C ARG A 39 17.87 0.76 -15.10
N GLN A 40 17.71 1.33 -13.91
CA GLN A 40 16.91 0.76 -12.80
C GLN A 40 15.65 1.56 -12.50
N VAL A 41 15.31 2.58 -13.30
CA VAL A 41 14.19 3.47 -13.03
C VAL A 41 13.03 3.15 -13.97
N TYR A 42 11.91 2.78 -13.38
CA TYR A 42 10.68 2.43 -14.08
C TYR A 42 9.76 3.65 -14.18
N ARG A 43 9.19 3.90 -15.37
CA ARG A 43 8.26 4.99 -15.59
C ARG A 43 6.87 4.59 -15.13
N GLY A 44 6.35 5.30 -14.13
CA GLY A 44 4.97 5.19 -13.65
C GLY A 44 4.14 6.43 -14.00
N PHE A 45 2.83 6.32 -13.85
CA PHE A 45 1.88 7.41 -14.07
C PHE A 45 1.00 7.58 -12.84
N VAL A 46 0.81 8.84 -12.40
CA VAL A 46 -0.10 9.20 -11.31
C VAL A 46 -1.36 9.82 -11.92
N PRO A 47 -2.48 9.08 -12.02
CA PRO A 47 -3.69 9.54 -12.72
C PRO A 47 -4.30 10.80 -12.11
N SER A 48 -4.31 10.91 -10.78
CA SER A 48 -4.88 12.06 -10.05
C SER A 48 -4.15 13.38 -10.33
N LYS A 49 -2.84 13.31 -10.57
CA LYS A 49 -1.98 14.46 -10.86
C LYS A 49 -1.67 14.61 -12.35
N ARG A 50 -2.04 13.64 -13.19
CA ARG A 50 -1.69 13.55 -14.62
C ARG A 50 -0.18 13.69 -14.88
N VAL A 51 0.66 13.17 -13.99
CA VAL A 51 2.11 13.32 -14.06
C VAL A 51 2.77 11.94 -14.15
N TYR A 52 3.80 11.85 -14.99
CA TYR A 52 4.70 10.70 -15.01
C TYR A 52 5.79 10.87 -13.95
N PHE A 53 6.16 9.77 -13.32
CA PHE A 53 7.32 9.71 -12.43
C PHE A 53 8.22 8.56 -12.80
N HIS A 54 9.47 8.63 -12.38
CA HIS A 54 10.46 7.56 -12.56
C HIS A 54 10.87 7.05 -11.18
N GLY A 55 10.52 5.80 -10.89
CA GLY A 55 10.78 5.23 -9.57
C GLY A 55 10.00 3.95 -9.31
N LEU A 56 9.79 3.70 -8.04
CA LEU A 56 9.05 2.56 -7.51
C LEU A 56 7.67 3.00 -7.03
N LYS A 57 6.80 2.03 -6.85
CA LYS A 57 5.53 2.16 -6.12
C LYS A 57 5.66 1.48 -4.77
N LEU A 58 5.23 2.15 -3.72
CA LEU A 58 5.10 1.62 -2.37
C LEU A 58 3.67 1.19 -2.14
N HIS A 59 3.45 -0.10 -1.96
CA HIS A 59 2.17 -0.67 -1.59
C HIS A 59 2.14 -0.82 -0.08
N LEU A 60 1.10 -0.30 0.57
CA LEU A 60 0.92 -0.33 2.02
C LEU A 60 -0.38 -1.03 2.36
N LEU A 61 -0.30 -2.04 3.21
CA LEU A 61 -1.43 -2.61 3.91
C LEU A 61 -1.41 -2.09 5.34
N VAL A 62 -2.44 -1.36 5.71
CA VAL A 62 -2.55 -0.74 7.04
C VAL A 62 -3.85 -1.16 7.73
N ASP A 63 -3.87 -1.17 9.06
CA ASP A 63 -5.08 -1.37 9.85
C ASP A 63 -5.77 -0.03 10.19
N ASP A 64 -6.90 -0.09 10.88
CA ASP A 64 -7.65 1.06 11.37
C ASP A 64 -6.90 1.84 12.47
N GLY A 65 -5.97 1.19 13.20
CA GLY A 65 -5.01 1.82 14.12
C GLY A 65 -3.85 2.54 13.45
N LYS A 66 -3.77 2.53 12.11
CA LYS A 66 -2.71 3.12 11.27
C LYS A 66 -1.38 2.38 11.30
N PHE A 67 -1.31 1.17 11.86
CA PHE A 67 -0.12 0.33 11.78
C PHE A 67 0.03 -0.25 10.38
N ILE A 68 1.26 -0.25 9.90
CA ILE A 68 1.59 -0.81 8.59
C ILE A 68 1.93 -2.29 8.81
N HIS A 69 1.08 -3.20 8.33
CA HIS A 69 1.23 -4.65 8.45
C HIS A 69 2.09 -5.22 7.33
N GLU A 70 1.85 -4.80 6.10
CA GLU A 70 2.60 -5.27 4.94
C GLU A 70 3.06 -4.13 4.06
N VAL A 71 4.23 -4.32 3.47
CA VAL A 71 4.84 -3.39 2.52
C VAL A 71 5.38 -4.17 1.33
N ASN A 72 5.09 -3.68 0.15
CA ASN A 72 5.72 -4.16 -1.07
C ASN A 72 6.22 -2.98 -1.92
N LEU A 73 7.36 -3.17 -2.56
CA LEU A 73 7.91 -2.22 -3.53
C LEU A 73 7.87 -2.85 -4.92
N SER A 74 7.20 -2.19 -5.84
CA SER A 74 7.09 -2.62 -7.23
C SER A 74 7.62 -1.57 -8.20
N PRO A 75 7.97 -1.96 -9.44
CA PRO A 75 8.26 -1.00 -10.50
C PRO A 75 7.10 -0.02 -10.69
N GLY A 76 7.41 1.27 -10.94
CA GLY A 76 6.38 2.29 -11.17
C GLY A 76 5.42 1.97 -12.32
N SER A 77 5.85 1.14 -13.27
CA SER A 77 5.04 0.69 -14.41
C SER A 77 4.09 -0.47 -14.09
N LEU A 78 4.25 -1.18 -12.96
CA LEU A 78 3.42 -2.33 -12.62
C LEU A 78 2.01 -1.87 -12.24
N HIS A 79 0.99 -2.64 -12.67
CA HIS A 79 -0.40 -2.38 -12.31
C HIS A 79 -0.65 -2.77 -10.84
N ASP A 80 -1.47 -1.98 -10.12
CA ASP A 80 -1.69 -2.17 -8.69
C ASP A 80 -2.31 -3.54 -8.36
N LEU A 81 -3.22 -4.03 -9.21
CA LEU A 81 -3.80 -5.37 -9.09
C LEU A 81 -2.76 -6.50 -9.13
N SER A 82 -1.74 -6.36 -9.99
CA SER A 82 -0.66 -7.35 -10.05
C SER A 82 0.18 -7.38 -8.78
N SER A 83 0.29 -6.25 -8.11
CA SER A 83 1.00 -6.13 -6.83
C SER A 83 0.22 -6.73 -5.67
N LEU A 84 -1.11 -6.70 -5.71
CA LEU A 84 -1.98 -7.35 -4.71
C LEU A 84 -1.68 -8.85 -4.62
N LEU A 85 -1.50 -9.51 -5.77
CA LEU A 85 -1.20 -10.94 -5.84
C LEU A 85 0.18 -11.32 -5.27
N LEU A 86 1.06 -10.35 -5.07
CA LEU A 86 2.40 -10.53 -4.51
C LEU A 86 2.47 -10.20 -3.00
N LEU A 87 1.39 -9.69 -2.41
CA LEU A 87 1.32 -9.37 -0.99
C LEU A 87 0.86 -10.60 -0.19
N PRO A 88 1.61 -11.02 0.83
CA PRO A 88 1.16 -12.02 1.79
C PRO A 88 0.15 -11.34 2.74
N LEU A 89 -1.14 -11.34 2.37
CA LEU A 89 -2.15 -10.61 3.15
C LEU A 89 -2.26 -11.17 4.56
N ASP A 90 -2.45 -12.50 4.70
CA ASP A 90 -2.48 -13.22 5.99
C ASP A 90 -3.27 -12.43 7.06
N LEU A 91 -4.52 -12.09 6.69
CA LEU A 91 -5.44 -11.32 7.52
C LEU A 91 -6.38 -12.26 8.29
N PRO A 92 -6.96 -11.80 9.42
CA PRO A 92 -7.96 -12.57 10.14
C PRO A 92 -9.16 -12.94 9.26
N GLU A 93 -9.77 -14.08 9.53
CA GLU A 93 -11.00 -14.50 8.85
C GLU A 93 -12.12 -13.47 9.06
N GLY A 94 -12.78 -13.08 7.98
CA GLY A 94 -13.82 -12.06 8.00
C GLY A 94 -13.32 -10.62 7.99
N ALA A 95 -12.02 -10.39 7.98
CA ALA A 95 -11.47 -9.04 7.93
C ALA A 95 -11.89 -8.29 6.65
N GLU A 96 -12.24 -7.02 6.80
CA GLU A 96 -12.55 -6.13 5.69
C GLU A 96 -11.26 -5.59 5.06
N LEU A 97 -11.13 -5.66 3.74
CA LEU A 97 -10.01 -5.10 3.00
C LEU A 97 -10.48 -3.99 2.06
N HIS A 98 -10.27 -2.73 2.47
CA HIS A 98 -10.64 -1.54 1.73
C HIS A 98 -9.62 -1.21 0.65
N MET A 99 -10.06 -1.13 -0.60
CA MET A 99 -9.18 -0.95 -1.77
C MET A 99 -9.73 0.10 -2.73
N ASP A 100 -8.82 0.78 -3.45
CA ASP A 100 -9.19 1.70 -4.52
C ASP A 100 -9.67 0.96 -5.78
N ARG A 101 -10.24 1.71 -6.69
CA ARG A 101 -10.72 1.25 -8.00
C ARG A 101 -9.64 0.55 -8.83
N GLY A 102 -8.38 0.87 -8.63
CA GLY A 102 -7.24 0.20 -9.26
C GLY A 102 -7.16 -1.30 -8.98
N TYR A 103 -7.81 -1.76 -7.92
CA TYR A 103 -7.87 -3.16 -7.49
C TYR A 103 -9.18 -3.87 -7.89
N GLU A 104 -10.06 -3.20 -8.65
CA GLU A 104 -11.33 -3.79 -9.08
C GLU A 104 -11.10 -4.97 -10.02
N SER A 105 -11.37 -6.19 -9.53
CA SER A 105 -11.32 -7.43 -10.27
C SER A 105 -12.21 -8.47 -9.62
N HIS A 106 -13.27 -8.87 -10.30
CA HIS A 106 -14.23 -9.84 -9.76
C HIS A 106 -13.54 -11.17 -9.40
N LEU A 107 -12.61 -11.62 -10.24
CA LEU A 107 -11.85 -12.86 -10.00
C LEU A 107 -10.99 -12.75 -8.72
N CYS A 108 -10.23 -11.68 -8.56
CA CYS A 108 -9.40 -11.48 -7.37
C CYS A 108 -10.26 -11.34 -6.10
N GLU A 109 -11.39 -10.64 -6.18
CA GLU A 109 -12.31 -10.50 -5.06
C GLU A 109 -12.94 -11.83 -4.65
N ASP A 110 -13.30 -12.67 -5.62
CA ASP A 110 -13.85 -13.99 -5.34
C ASP A 110 -12.77 -14.89 -4.71
N LEU A 111 -11.53 -14.85 -5.20
CA LEU A 111 -10.40 -15.56 -4.58
C LEU A 111 -10.13 -15.10 -3.15
N LEU A 112 -10.19 -13.79 -2.86
CA LEU A 112 -10.04 -13.26 -1.51
C LEU A 112 -11.13 -13.79 -0.58
N ARG A 113 -12.40 -13.86 -1.04
CA ARG A 113 -13.51 -14.39 -0.25
C ARG A 113 -13.41 -15.89 -0.02
N GLU A 114 -13.15 -16.64 -1.10
CA GLU A 114 -13.22 -18.10 -1.05
C GLU A 114 -11.98 -18.74 -0.44
N ALA A 115 -10.78 -18.28 -0.85
CA ALA A 115 -9.53 -18.87 -0.42
C ALA A 115 -8.98 -18.26 0.88
N GLN A 116 -9.17 -16.96 1.11
CA GLN A 116 -8.60 -16.25 2.27
C GLN A 116 -9.67 -15.81 3.28
N ARG A 117 -10.97 -16.00 2.95
CA ARG A 117 -12.10 -15.59 3.80
C ARG A 117 -12.08 -14.11 4.20
N ILE A 118 -11.51 -13.27 3.36
CA ILE A 118 -11.44 -11.82 3.49
C ILE A 118 -12.64 -11.19 2.80
N VAL A 119 -13.15 -10.07 3.33
CA VAL A 119 -14.25 -9.31 2.74
C VAL A 119 -13.68 -8.13 1.93
N PRO A 120 -13.54 -8.24 0.59
CA PRO A 120 -13.01 -7.14 -0.22
C PRO A 120 -14.03 -6.01 -0.35
N MET A 121 -13.64 -4.81 0.06
CA MET A 121 -14.40 -3.56 0.00
C MET A 121 -13.78 -2.65 -1.05
N VAL A 122 -14.14 -2.86 -2.33
CA VAL A 122 -13.51 -2.15 -3.46
C VAL A 122 -14.34 -0.96 -3.92
N ILE A 123 -13.71 0.19 -4.12
CA ILE A 123 -14.37 1.35 -4.74
C ILE A 123 -14.63 1.05 -6.22
N ARG A 124 -15.90 1.21 -6.66
CA ARG A 124 -16.36 0.83 -8.00
C ARG A 124 -16.90 2.00 -8.79
N ARG A 125 -17.01 1.82 -10.09
CA ARG A 125 -17.78 2.69 -10.96
C ARG A 125 -19.28 2.40 -10.80
N GLY A 126 -20.12 3.43 -10.91
CA GLY A 126 -21.57 3.30 -10.75
C GLY A 126 -22.27 2.37 -11.75
N ASN A 127 -21.62 2.05 -12.88
CA ASN A 127 -22.13 1.14 -13.90
C ASN A 127 -21.67 -0.32 -13.74
N THR A 128 -21.01 -0.65 -12.64
CA THR A 128 -20.52 -2.02 -12.38
C THR A 128 -21.63 -2.87 -11.79
N ARG A 129 -21.74 -4.15 -12.20
CA ARG A 129 -22.78 -5.09 -11.72
C ARG A 129 -22.79 -5.29 -10.18
N ARG A 130 -21.62 -5.19 -9.53
CA ARG A 130 -21.44 -5.34 -8.07
C ARG A 130 -21.49 -4.01 -7.32
N TYR A 131 -22.00 -2.94 -7.97
CA TYR A 131 -22.13 -1.65 -7.33
C TYR A 131 -23.30 -1.65 -6.31
N VAL A 132 -22.95 -1.38 -5.05
CA VAL A 132 -23.95 -1.22 -3.97
C VAL A 132 -23.63 0.10 -3.26
N PRO A 133 -24.52 1.11 -3.27
CA PRO A 133 -24.21 2.47 -2.81
C PRO A 133 -23.66 2.55 -1.39
N TRP A 134 -24.23 1.84 -0.44
CA TRP A 134 -23.78 1.88 0.95
C TRP A 134 -22.41 1.20 1.14
N LEU A 135 -22.13 0.11 0.41
CA LEU A 135 -20.79 -0.52 0.41
C LEU A 135 -19.74 0.42 -0.16
N GLN A 136 -20.08 1.24 -1.16
CA GLN A 136 -19.17 2.26 -1.69
C GLN A 136 -18.81 3.31 -0.65
N TYR A 137 -19.80 3.75 0.13
CA TYR A 137 -19.55 4.68 1.24
C TYR A 137 -18.56 4.08 2.25
N LEU A 138 -18.78 2.84 2.70
CA LEU A 138 -17.90 2.14 3.63
C LEU A 138 -16.49 1.95 3.04
N ALA A 139 -16.39 1.53 1.78
CA ALA A 139 -15.10 1.38 1.10
C ALA A 139 -14.30 2.71 1.06
N ILE A 140 -14.98 3.82 0.77
CA ILE A 140 -14.36 5.16 0.76
C ILE A 140 -13.91 5.58 2.16
N VAL A 141 -14.75 5.37 3.17
CA VAL A 141 -14.43 5.75 4.56
C VAL A 141 -13.26 4.92 5.10
N GLY A 142 -13.32 3.59 4.95
CA GLY A 142 -12.26 2.70 5.43
C GLY A 142 -10.92 2.95 4.73
N ARG A 143 -10.94 3.32 3.45
CA ARG A 143 -9.71 3.65 2.71
C ARG A 143 -8.99 4.91 3.20
N ARG A 144 -9.67 5.84 3.87
CA ARG A 144 -9.04 7.09 4.36
C ARG A 144 -7.88 6.84 5.33
N VAL A 145 -7.86 5.72 6.03
CA VAL A 145 -6.77 5.40 6.94
C VAL A 145 -5.44 5.24 6.19
N VAL A 146 -5.42 4.52 5.07
CA VAL A 146 -4.17 4.33 4.30
C VAL A 146 -3.70 5.63 3.64
N GLU A 147 -4.62 6.50 3.22
CA GLU A 147 -4.27 7.84 2.73
C GLU A 147 -3.61 8.69 3.83
N THR A 148 -4.13 8.61 5.06
CA THR A 148 -3.55 9.28 6.22
C THR A 148 -2.14 8.77 6.51
N VAL A 149 -1.96 7.44 6.55
CA VAL A 149 -0.64 6.82 6.77
C VAL A 149 0.34 7.18 5.65
N GLY A 150 -0.10 7.16 4.40
CA GLY A 150 0.69 7.61 3.26
C GLY A 150 1.17 9.06 3.41
N GLY A 151 0.28 9.95 3.87
CA GLY A 151 0.61 11.35 4.21
C GLY A 151 1.63 11.46 5.35
N MET A 152 1.46 10.67 6.40
CA MET A 152 2.40 10.62 7.54
C MET A 152 3.79 10.14 7.11
N LEU A 153 3.86 9.06 6.32
CA LEU A 153 5.13 8.59 5.75
C LEU A 153 5.78 9.62 4.84
N HIS A 154 4.99 10.26 3.99
CA HIS A 154 5.49 11.30 3.09
C HIS A 154 6.09 12.49 3.87
N ALA A 155 5.50 12.86 4.99
CA ALA A 155 6.04 13.90 5.87
C ALA A 155 7.34 13.48 6.56
N MET A 156 7.55 12.18 6.80
CA MET A 156 8.79 11.63 7.36
C MET A 156 9.90 11.50 6.31
N PHE A 157 9.56 11.34 5.03
CA PHE A 157 10.55 11.22 3.97
C PHE A 157 11.29 12.56 3.75
N PRO A 158 12.61 12.52 3.53
CA PRO A 158 13.33 13.69 3.05
C PRO A 158 12.82 14.04 1.64
N ARG A 159 13.02 15.28 1.21
CA ARG A 159 12.63 15.72 -0.15
C ARG A 159 13.14 14.77 -1.26
N ARG A 160 14.27 14.10 -1.01
CA ARG A 160 14.86 13.07 -1.86
C ARG A 160 15.43 11.96 -1.00
N ILE A 161 15.08 10.73 -1.29
CA ILE A 161 15.72 9.57 -0.67
C ILE A 161 16.99 9.29 -1.44
N HIS A 162 18.11 9.79 -0.93
CA HIS A 162 19.42 9.55 -1.54
C HIS A 162 19.86 8.11 -1.29
N ALA A 163 20.08 7.37 -2.36
CA ALA A 163 20.67 6.04 -2.34
C ALA A 163 21.54 5.83 -3.57
N VAL A 164 22.67 5.15 -3.40
CA VAL A 164 23.59 4.81 -4.49
C VAL A 164 23.13 3.52 -5.18
N THR A 165 22.55 2.59 -4.39
CA THR A 165 22.06 1.29 -4.88
C THR A 165 20.56 1.17 -4.68
N GLN A 166 19.94 0.24 -5.41
CA GLN A 166 18.52 -0.06 -5.27
C GLN A 166 18.23 -0.66 -3.88
N GLU A 167 19.09 -1.54 -3.40
CA GLU A 167 18.98 -2.14 -2.06
C GLU A 167 19.05 -1.06 -0.97
N GLY A 168 19.98 -0.11 -1.08
CA GLY A 168 20.09 1.01 -0.15
C GLY A 168 18.86 1.91 -0.16
N PHE A 169 18.20 2.09 -1.32
CA PHE A 169 16.94 2.80 -1.42
C PHE A 169 15.82 2.03 -0.68
N VAL A 170 15.70 0.74 -0.95
CA VAL A 170 14.70 -0.14 -0.30
C VAL A 170 14.87 -0.13 1.22
N ILE A 171 16.09 -0.32 1.72
CA ILE A 171 16.39 -0.32 3.17
C ILE A 171 15.96 1.01 3.80
N LYS A 172 16.24 2.14 3.17
CA LYS A 172 15.81 3.45 3.69
C LYS A 172 14.30 3.58 3.75
N VAL A 173 13.57 3.18 2.71
CA VAL A 173 12.10 3.19 2.73
C VAL A 173 11.56 2.32 3.85
N LEU A 174 12.07 1.10 4.00
CA LEU A 174 11.66 0.17 5.06
C LEU A 174 11.99 0.72 6.45
N SER A 175 13.10 1.44 6.61
CA SER A 175 13.45 2.09 7.89
C SER A 175 12.43 3.17 8.28
N PHE A 176 11.90 3.94 7.33
CA PHE A 176 10.82 4.89 7.61
C PHE A 176 9.51 4.22 7.98
N VAL A 177 9.17 3.10 7.33
CA VAL A 177 8.00 2.29 7.70
C VAL A 177 8.13 1.77 9.13
N LEU A 178 9.28 1.22 9.48
CA LEU A 178 9.57 0.76 10.84
C LEU A 178 9.47 1.90 11.86
N ALA A 179 10.08 3.06 11.55
CA ALA A 179 10.02 4.23 12.40
C ALA A 179 8.58 4.74 12.62
N HIS A 180 7.71 4.66 11.58
CA HIS A 180 6.30 4.98 11.68
C HIS A 180 5.60 4.09 12.71
N ASN A 181 5.73 2.76 12.58
CA ASN A 181 5.11 1.83 13.50
C ASN A 181 5.64 1.96 14.93
N LEU A 182 6.95 2.13 15.11
CA LEU A 182 7.55 2.37 16.43
C LEU A 182 7.02 3.66 17.08
N LYS A 183 6.84 4.73 16.29
CA LYS A 183 6.27 5.97 16.78
C LYS A 183 4.83 5.78 17.28
N LEU A 184 4.01 5.01 16.58
CA LEU A 184 2.65 4.70 17.02
C LEU A 184 2.65 3.92 18.33
N LEU A 185 3.47 2.87 18.43
CA LEU A 185 3.61 2.09 19.67
C LEU A 185 3.98 2.97 20.86
N THR A 186 4.94 3.90 20.69
CA THR A 186 5.33 4.78 21.79
C THR A 186 4.23 5.76 22.19
N GLN A 187 3.34 6.12 21.29
CA GLN A 187 2.19 6.97 21.56
C GLN A 187 1.05 6.23 22.29
N GLU A 188 0.88 4.94 22.04
CA GLU A 188 -0.10 4.10 22.75
C GLU A 188 0.33 3.74 24.18
N MET A 189 1.63 3.72 24.43
CA MET A 189 2.20 3.40 25.75
C MET A 189 2.30 4.62 26.67
N ALA A 190 2.08 5.83 26.20
CA ALA A 190 2.19 7.10 26.93
C ALA A 190 0.85 7.59 27.42
#